data_f74b171fe5647f3b954c70b9d0416668
#
_entry.id   f74b171fe5647f3b954c70b9d0416668
#
_cell.length_a   1.000
_cell.length_b   1.000
_cell.length_c   1.000
_cell.angle_alpha   90.00
_cell.angle_beta   90.00
_cell.angle_gamma   90.00
#
_symmetry.space_group_name_H-M   'P 1'
#
loop_
_entity.id
_entity.type
_entity.pdbx_description
1 polymer ?
#
loop_
_entity_poly.entity_id
_entity_poly.type
_entity_poly.pdbx_seq_one_letter_code
_entity_poly.pdbx_strand_id
1 'polypeptide(L)'
;FDLVVSRAVANLSSLEEYCVPFVKIGGNFISYKSGEIEEEVANAKNATFLLGGKMKEVYKFDLYEQKRSFVVVDKVKGTPKTYPRKAGTPTKTPL
;
A
#
# COMPACT_ATOMS: atom_id res chain seq x y z
N PHE A 1 11.06 2.69 -9.55
CA PHE A 1 11.17 3.85 -8.63
C PHE A 1 11.69 3.41 -7.26
N ASP A 2 12.50 4.26 -6.63
CA ASP A 2 13.01 4.05 -5.28
C ASP A 2 11.92 4.27 -4.23
N LEU A 3 11.04 5.21 -4.50
CA LEU A 3 9.99 5.62 -3.57
C LEU A 3 8.74 5.97 -4.36
N VAL A 4 7.61 5.41 -3.92
CA VAL A 4 6.30 5.75 -4.46
C VAL A 4 5.41 6.19 -3.29
N VAL A 5 4.75 7.32 -3.43
CA VAL A 5 3.89 7.90 -2.40
C VAL A 5 2.48 8.07 -2.95
N SER A 6 1.48 7.72 -2.16
CA SER A 6 0.08 7.87 -2.52
C SER A 6 -0.70 8.58 -1.41
N ARG A 7 -1.61 9.46 -1.81
CA ARG A 7 -2.55 10.15 -0.91
C ARG A 7 -4.00 9.84 -1.27
N ALA A 8 -4.21 8.85 -2.12
CA ALA A 8 -5.55 8.50 -2.57
C ALA A 8 -6.41 7.94 -1.43
N VAL A 9 -7.72 8.07 -1.55
CA VAL A 9 -8.68 7.58 -0.56
C VAL A 9 -9.11 6.13 -0.82
N ALA A 10 -8.57 5.49 -1.85
CA ALA A 10 -8.91 4.12 -2.19
C ALA A 10 -8.42 3.14 -1.11
N ASN A 11 -8.96 1.94 -1.13
CA ASN A 11 -8.58 0.86 -0.24
C ASN A 11 -7.07 0.58 -0.35
N LEU A 12 -6.41 0.33 0.78
CA LEU A 12 -4.96 0.11 0.81
C LEU A 12 -4.52 -1.03 -0.09
N SER A 13 -5.25 -2.17 -0.12
CA SER A 13 -4.92 -3.29 -1.00
C SER A 13 -4.92 -2.86 -2.47
N SER A 14 -5.91 -2.06 -2.87
CA SER A 14 -6.01 -1.54 -4.23
C SER A 14 -4.85 -0.60 -4.55
N LEU A 15 -4.52 0.31 -3.62
CA LEU A 15 -3.41 1.25 -3.79
C LEU A 15 -2.09 0.51 -3.93
N GLU A 16 -1.87 -0.53 -3.12
CA GLU A 16 -0.65 -1.32 -3.20
C GLU A 16 -0.54 -2.01 -4.56
N GLU A 17 -1.62 -2.56 -5.08
CA GLU A 17 -1.58 -3.21 -6.39
C GLU A 17 -1.23 -2.22 -7.51
N TYR A 18 -1.68 -0.97 -7.42
CA TYR A 18 -1.35 0.05 -8.41
C TYR A 18 0.08 0.57 -8.25
N CYS A 19 0.62 0.59 -7.04
CA CYS A 19 1.86 1.30 -6.74
C CYS A 19 3.07 0.39 -6.50
N VAL A 20 2.92 -0.67 -5.72
CA VAL A 20 4.03 -1.53 -5.32
C VAL A 20 4.78 -2.14 -6.53
N PRO A 21 4.10 -2.57 -7.62
CA PRO A 21 4.82 -3.11 -8.78
C PRO A 21 5.86 -2.16 -9.36
N PHE A 22 5.68 -0.85 -9.18
CA PHE A 22 6.62 0.15 -9.72
C PHE A 22 7.75 0.51 -8.77
N VAL A 23 7.74 -0.03 -7.54
CA VAL A 23 8.82 0.19 -6.58
C VAL A 23 9.92 -0.83 -6.86
N LYS A 24 11.18 -0.38 -6.93
CA LYS A 24 12.27 -1.31 -7.12
C LYS A 24 12.55 -2.08 -5.83
N ILE A 25 13.17 -3.25 -5.93
CA ILE A 25 13.57 -4.03 -4.76
C ILE A 25 14.52 -3.18 -3.92
N GLY A 26 14.24 -3.07 -2.63
CA GLY A 26 14.96 -2.19 -1.71
C GLY A 26 14.34 -0.80 -1.57
N GLY A 27 13.36 -0.46 -2.41
CA GLY A 27 12.62 0.80 -2.30
C GLY A 27 11.42 0.70 -1.38
N ASN A 28 10.62 1.76 -1.34
CA ASN A 28 9.47 1.87 -0.43
C ASN A 28 8.23 2.38 -1.14
N PHE A 29 7.08 1.94 -0.65
CA PHE A 29 5.79 2.55 -0.95
C PHE A 29 5.25 3.14 0.35
N ILE A 30 4.84 4.41 0.31
CA ILE A 30 4.26 5.11 1.46
C ILE A 30 2.86 5.57 1.10
N SER A 31 1.88 5.13 1.88
CA SER A 31 0.50 5.55 1.72
C SER A 31 0.09 6.48 2.86
N TYR A 32 -0.39 7.68 2.51
CA TYR A 32 -0.93 8.63 3.48
C TYR A 32 -2.42 8.32 3.66
N LYS A 33 -2.81 8.01 4.89
CA LYS A 33 -4.18 7.63 5.21
C LYS A 33 -4.74 8.50 6.33
N SER A 34 -6.06 8.62 6.40
CA SER A 34 -6.76 9.33 7.46
C SER A 34 -7.78 8.41 8.14
N GLY A 35 -8.08 8.68 9.42
CA GLY A 35 -9.02 7.91 10.21
C GLY A 35 -8.43 6.62 10.76
N GLU A 36 -9.31 5.71 11.16
CA GLU A 36 -8.89 4.41 11.69
C GLU A 36 -8.51 3.49 10.53
N ILE A 37 -7.35 2.86 10.62
CA ILE A 37 -6.81 2.06 9.52
C ILE A 37 -6.43 0.63 9.90
N GLU A 38 -6.64 0.23 11.15
CA GLU A 38 -6.21 -1.07 11.65
C GLU A 38 -6.76 -2.22 10.81
N GLU A 39 -8.06 -2.18 10.52
CA GLU A 39 -8.70 -3.21 9.71
C GLU A 39 -8.20 -3.17 8.27
N GLU A 40 -8.06 -1.98 7.71
CA GLU A 40 -7.56 -1.81 6.34
C GLU A 40 -6.15 -2.36 6.20
N VAL A 41 -5.26 -2.07 7.17
CA VAL A 41 -3.90 -2.58 7.19
C VAL A 41 -3.90 -4.11 7.30
N ALA A 42 -4.72 -4.65 8.20
CA ALA A 42 -4.80 -6.10 8.37
C ALA A 42 -5.27 -6.79 7.08
N ASN A 43 -6.26 -6.20 6.41
CA ASN A 43 -6.78 -6.75 5.16
C ASN A 43 -5.78 -6.62 4.01
N ALA A 44 -4.88 -5.66 4.07
CA ALA A 44 -3.89 -5.45 3.01
C ALA A 44 -2.66 -6.34 3.12
N LYS A 45 -2.47 -7.06 4.23
CA LYS A 45 -1.27 -7.90 4.41
C LYS A 45 -1.09 -8.93 3.32
N ASN A 46 -2.18 -9.55 2.87
CA ASN A 46 -2.12 -10.53 1.79
C ASN A 46 -1.68 -9.87 0.47
N ALA A 47 -2.24 -8.71 0.17
CA ALA A 47 -1.84 -7.95 -1.02
C ALA A 47 -0.36 -7.58 -0.97
N THR A 48 0.11 -7.10 0.18
CA THR A 48 1.50 -6.74 0.38
C THR A 48 2.41 -7.92 0.07
N PHE A 49 2.10 -9.09 0.62
CA PHE A 49 2.87 -10.31 0.37
C PHE A 49 2.86 -10.70 -1.11
N LEU A 50 1.69 -10.72 -1.74
CA LEU A 50 1.55 -11.12 -3.14
C LEU A 50 2.32 -10.20 -4.09
N LEU A 51 2.43 -8.92 -3.76
CA LEU A 51 3.09 -7.93 -4.59
C LEU A 51 4.60 -7.82 -4.35
N GLY A 52 5.14 -8.64 -3.46
CA GLY A 52 6.57 -8.65 -3.17
C GLY A 52 7.00 -7.64 -2.12
N GLY A 53 6.06 -7.14 -1.34
CA GLY A 53 6.34 -6.17 -0.28
C GLY A 53 6.33 -6.79 1.11
N LYS A 54 6.73 -5.99 2.09
CA LYS A 54 6.65 -6.31 3.50
C LYS A 54 6.19 -5.05 4.23
N MET A 55 5.15 -5.17 5.04
CA MET A 55 4.66 -4.06 5.86
C MET A 55 5.73 -3.71 6.88
N LYS A 56 6.35 -2.54 6.73
CA LYS A 56 7.44 -2.12 7.60
C LYS A 56 6.94 -1.47 8.87
N GLU A 57 6.18 -0.39 8.73
CA GLU A 57 5.69 0.38 9.86
C GLU A 57 4.41 1.12 9.52
N VAL A 58 3.64 1.42 10.55
CA VAL A 58 2.49 2.31 10.45
C VAL A 58 2.73 3.43 11.43
N TYR A 59 2.99 4.63 10.92
CA TYR A 59 3.18 5.83 11.75
C TYR A 59 1.84 6.52 11.93
N LYS A 60 1.35 6.59 13.17
CA LYS A 60 0.09 7.25 13.50
C LYS A 60 0.36 8.59 14.17
N PHE A 61 -0.39 9.61 13.78
CA PHE A 61 -0.28 10.93 14.39
C PHE A 61 -1.62 11.66 14.29
N ASP A 62 -1.78 12.67 15.13
CA ASP A 62 -2.97 13.53 15.10
C ASP A 62 -2.60 14.86 14.43
N LEU A 63 -3.46 15.31 13.52
CA LEU A 63 -3.30 16.58 12.85
C LEU A 63 -4.65 17.31 12.90
N TYR A 64 -4.70 18.45 13.58
CA TYR A 64 -5.94 19.21 13.74
C TYR A 64 -7.09 18.34 14.28
N GLU A 65 -6.80 17.55 15.33
CA GLU A 65 -7.76 16.66 15.97
C GLU A 65 -8.28 15.54 15.06
N GLN A 66 -7.62 15.30 13.93
CA GLN A 66 -7.95 14.22 13.02
C GLN A 66 -6.82 13.19 13.01
N LYS A 67 -7.20 11.92 12.98
CA LYS A 67 -6.23 10.82 12.90
C LYS A 67 -5.64 10.74 11.51
N ARG A 68 -4.33 10.62 11.45
CA ARG A 68 -3.58 10.47 10.19
C ARG A 68 -2.56 9.37 10.35
N SER A 69 -2.18 8.75 9.25
CA SER A 69 -1.19 7.68 9.27
C SER A 69 -0.37 7.65 8.00
N PHE A 70 0.89 7.23 8.14
CA PHE A 70 1.71 6.79 7.01
C PHE A 70 1.88 5.29 7.13
N VAL A 71 1.49 4.56 6.10
CA VAL A 71 1.72 3.11 6.01
C VAL A 71 2.93 2.91 5.10
N VAL A 72 3.99 2.32 5.64
CA VAL A 72 5.25 2.13 4.93
C VAL A 72 5.41 0.67 4.56
N VAL A 73 5.59 0.39 3.26
CA VAL A 73 5.80 -0.96 2.73
C VAL A 73 7.17 -1.01 2.08
N ASP A 74 8.00 -1.98 2.50
CA ASP A 74 9.29 -2.23 1.86
C ASP A 74 9.10 -3.19 0.69
N LYS A 75 9.75 -2.91 -0.44
CA LYS A 75 9.79 -3.83 -1.57
C LYS A 75 10.94 -4.79 -1.35
N VAL A 76 10.62 -6.05 -1.01
CA VAL A 76 11.65 -7.04 -0.64
C VAL A 76 11.93 -8.07 -1.74
N LYS A 77 11.03 -8.23 -2.71
CA LYS A 77 11.21 -9.12 -3.85
C LYS A 77 10.42 -8.62 -5.05
N GLY A 78 10.73 -9.15 -6.24
CA GLY A 78 10.03 -8.76 -7.46
C GLY A 78 8.54 -9.05 -7.42
N THR A 79 7.74 -8.18 -8.01
CA THR A 79 6.30 -8.39 -8.16
C THR A 79 6.06 -9.34 -9.33
N PRO A 80 5.20 -10.37 -9.16
CA PRO A 80 4.82 -11.24 -10.27
C PRO A 80 4.25 -10.45 -11.45
N LYS A 81 4.47 -10.93 -12.67
CA LYS A 81 4.05 -10.25 -13.90
C LYS A 81 2.54 -10.13 -14.04
N THR A 82 1.77 -10.90 -13.27
CA THR A 82 0.31 -10.80 -13.27
C THR A 82 -0.19 -9.50 -12.62
N TYR A 83 0.67 -8.79 -11.91
CA TYR A 83 0.30 -7.55 -11.23
C TYR A 83 0.99 -6.34 -11.85
N PRO A 84 0.35 -5.18 -11.91
CA PRO A 84 -1.04 -4.97 -11.51
C PRO A 84 -1.99 -5.67 -12.48
N ARG A 85 -3.14 -6.09 -11.95
CA ARG A 85 -4.19 -6.68 -12.80
C ARG A 85 -4.79 -5.60 -13.70
N LYS A 86 -5.65 -6.02 -14.63
CA LYS A 86 -6.31 -5.12 -15.56
C LYS A 86 -6.89 -3.89 -14.84
N ALA A 87 -6.80 -2.73 -15.47
CA ALA A 87 -7.31 -1.47 -14.93
C ALA A 87 -8.75 -1.62 -14.41
N GLY A 88 -9.01 -1.12 -13.20
CA GLY A 88 -10.31 -1.22 -12.54
C GLY A 88 -10.47 -2.48 -11.69
N THR A 89 -9.76 -3.57 -11.99
CA THR A 89 -9.86 -4.81 -11.22
C THR A 89 -9.40 -4.64 -9.77
N PRO A 90 -8.27 -3.96 -9.49
CA PRO A 90 -7.83 -3.78 -8.09
C PRO A 90 -8.85 -3.07 -7.21
N THR A 91 -9.58 -2.10 -7.76
CA THR A 91 -10.61 -1.38 -7.02
C THR A 91 -11.87 -2.21 -6.84
N LYS A 92 -12.27 -2.92 -7.90
CA LYS A 92 -13.48 -3.72 -7.91
C LYS A 92 -13.34 -4.99 -7.07
N THR A 93 -12.19 -5.63 -7.15
CA THR A 93 -11.91 -6.88 -6.44
C THR A 93 -10.52 -6.79 -5.79
N PRO A 94 -10.38 -6.11 -4.64
CA PRO A 94 -9.09 -5.98 -3.97
C PRO A 94 -8.48 -7.32 -3.59
N LEU A 95 -7.16 -7.35 -3.55
CA LEU A 95 -6.41 -8.56 -3.13
C LEU A 95 -6.66 -8.89 -1.61
#